data_469b01ccc7c8632eff3735a683560101
#
_entry.id   469b01ccc7c8632eff3735a683560101
#
_cell.length_a   1.000
_cell.length_b   1.000
_cell.length_c   1.000
_cell.angle_alpha   90.00
_cell.angle_beta   90.00
_cell.angle_gamma   90.00
#
_symmetry.space_group_name_H-M   'P 1'
#
loop_
_entity.id
_entity.type
_entity.pdbx_description
1 polymer ?
#
loop_
_entity_poly.entity_id
_entity_poly.type
_entity_poly.pdbx_seq_one_letter_code
_entity_poly.pdbx_strand_id
1 'polypeptide(L)' 'MKFTVIAYAESGLPRKEATVTARNKDEAWTKAWRMFSEYHEVGVFEE' A
#
# COMPACT_ATOMS: atom_id res chain seq x y z
N MET A 1 8.03 -10.51 -6.34
CA MET A 1 6.91 -10.87 -5.44
C MET A 1 5.79 -9.85 -5.61
N LYS A 2 4.58 -10.30 -5.45
CA LYS A 2 3.42 -9.43 -5.56
C LYS A 2 2.86 -9.09 -4.19
N PHE A 3 2.48 -7.84 -4.03
CA PHE A 3 1.91 -7.34 -2.78
C PHE A 3 0.62 -6.59 -3.07
N THR A 4 -0.35 -6.74 -2.18
CA THR A 4 -1.57 -5.94 -2.22
C THR A 4 -1.34 -4.74 -1.33
N VAL A 5 -1.60 -3.55 -1.87
CA VAL A 5 -1.45 -2.29 -1.17
C VAL A 5 -2.82 -1.67 -0.98
N ILE A 6 -3.14 -1.31 0.26
CA ILE A 6 -4.43 -0.70 0.57
C ILE A 6 -4.19 0.66 1.20
N ALA A 7 -4.87 1.69 0.68
CA ALA A 7 -4.81 3.03 1.25
C ALA A 7 -6.02 3.25 2.15
N TYR A 8 -5.78 3.74 3.35
CA TYR A 8 -6.81 3.95 4.36
C TYR A 8 -7.07 5.43 4.60
N ALA A 9 -8.34 5.76 4.84
CA ALA A 9 -8.74 7.08 5.24
C ALA A 9 -8.40 7.32 6.72
N GLU A 10 -8.51 8.56 7.17
CA GLU A 10 -8.28 8.92 8.56
C GLU A 10 -9.17 8.12 9.52
N SER A 11 -10.37 7.76 9.07
CA SER A 11 -11.30 6.96 9.86
C SER A 11 -10.88 5.50 9.98
N GLY A 12 -9.87 5.07 9.22
CA GLY A 12 -9.42 3.68 9.20
C GLY A 12 -10.10 2.82 8.15
N LEU A 13 -11.02 3.38 7.37
CA LEU A 13 -11.69 2.64 6.31
C LEU A 13 -10.84 2.58 5.05
N PRO A 14 -10.82 1.41 4.37
CA PRO A 14 -10.06 1.29 3.11
C PRO A 14 -10.70 2.15 2.01
N ARG A 15 -9.85 2.85 1.26
CA ARG A 15 -10.30 3.72 0.18
C ARG A 15 -9.84 3.27 -1.18
N LYS A 16 -8.61 2.78 -1.29
CA LYS A 16 -8.03 2.35 -2.56
C LYS A 16 -7.26 1.06 -2.35
N GLU A 17 -7.19 0.28 -3.41
CA GLU A 17 -6.44 -0.97 -3.39
C GLU A 17 -5.71 -1.10 -4.72
N ALA A 18 -4.49 -1.62 -4.66
CA ALA A 18 -3.68 -1.84 -5.85
C ALA A 18 -2.74 -3.01 -5.62
N THR A 19 -2.25 -3.59 -6.70
CA THR A 19 -1.23 -4.62 -6.63
C THR A 19 0.07 -4.06 -7.15
N VAL A 20 1.16 -4.28 -6.44
CA VAL A 20 2.49 -3.86 -6.86
C VAL A 20 3.43 -5.05 -6.87
N THR A 21 4.45 -4.98 -7.72
CA THR A 21 5.51 -5.97 -7.76
C THR A 21 6.74 -5.35 -7.11
N ALA A 22 7.33 -6.06 -6.17
CA ALA A 22 8.51 -5.59 -5.46
C ALA A 22 9.38 -6.77 -5.07
N ARG A 23 10.65 -6.52 -4.79
CA ARG A 23 11.60 -7.58 -4.42
C ARG A 23 11.43 -8.00 -2.96
N ASN A 24 10.96 -7.10 -2.14
CA ASN A 24 10.73 -7.38 -0.73
C ASN A 24 9.68 -6.41 -0.19
N LYS A 25 9.29 -6.61 1.06
CA LYS A 25 8.25 -5.82 1.69
C LYS A 25 8.62 -4.35 1.84
N ASP A 26 9.89 -4.07 2.15
CA ASP A 26 10.36 -2.68 2.30
C ASP A 26 10.19 -1.91 0.99
N GLU A 27 10.53 -2.54 -0.12
CA GLU A 27 10.34 -1.91 -1.42
C GLU A 27 8.87 -1.70 -1.72
N ALA A 28 8.02 -2.66 -1.33
CA ALA A 28 6.59 -2.53 -1.51
C ALA A 28 6.03 -1.36 -0.69
N TRP A 29 6.51 -1.16 0.54
CA TRP A 29 6.12 -0.02 1.37
C TRP A 29 6.51 1.30 0.73
N THR A 30 7.70 1.39 0.17
CA THR A 30 8.15 2.59 -0.52
C THR A 30 7.24 2.91 -1.71
N LYS A 31 6.91 1.90 -2.49
CA LYS A 31 6.01 2.07 -3.62
C LYS A 31 4.62 2.47 -3.18
N ALA A 32 4.13 1.87 -2.10
CA ALA A 32 2.81 2.16 -1.57
C ALA A 32 2.69 3.62 -1.16
N TRP A 33 3.67 4.14 -0.42
CA TRP A 33 3.65 5.53 0.02
C TRP A 33 3.77 6.51 -1.14
N ARG A 34 4.51 6.17 -2.18
CA ARG A 34 4.58 7.01 -3.38
C ARG A 34 3.24 7.06 -4.10
N MET A 35 2.58 5.90 -4.17
CA MET A 35 1.32 5.78 -4.89
C MET A 35 0.17 6.46 -4.15
N PHE A 36 0.17 6.36 -2.83
CA PHE A 36 -0.93 6.84 -2.00
C PHE A 36 -0.47 7.85 -0.95
N SER A 37 0.38 8.79 -1.34
CA SER A 37 0.95 9.77 -0.41
C SER A 37 -0.08 10.71 0.22
N GLU A 38 -1.22 10.87 -0.42
CA GLU A 38 -2.28 11.75 0.07
C GLU A 38 -3.21 11.08 1.09
N TYR A 39 -3.03 9.78 1.29
CA TYR A 39 -3.87 9.04 2.23
C TYR A 39 -3.25 9.02 3.61
N HIS A 40 -4.10 8.80 4.63
CA HIS A 40 -3.67 8.81 6.02
C HIS A 40 -2.71 7.66 6.33
N GLU A 41 -2.99 6.48 5.80
CA GLU A 41 -2.18 5.30 6.06
C GLU A 41 -2.27 4.31 4.90
N VAL A 42 -1.27 3.45 4.80
CA VAL A 42 -1.29 2.38 3.81
C VAL A 42 -0.96 1.05 4.49
N GLY A 43 -1.51 -0.03 3.95
CA GLY A 43 -1.21 -1.39 4.38
C GLY A 43 -0.57 -2.15 3.23
N VAL A 44 0.38 -3.02 3.54
CA VAL A 44 1.06 -3.84 2.55
C VAL A 44 0.94 -5.30 2.95
N PHE A 45 0.41 -6.11 2.06
CA PHE A 45 0.16 -7.52 2.33
C PHE A 45 0.73 -8.35 1.19
N GLU A 46 1.55 -9.34 1.54
CA GLU A 46 2.13 -10.25 0.56
C GLU A 46 1.06 -11.20 0.03
N GLU A 47 1.03 -11.38 -1.27
CA GLU A 47 0.13 -12.34 -1.90
C GLU A 47 0.65 -13.76 -1.91
#